data_5f09cc1adacf7302a0bf562ab411082f
#
_entry.id   5f09cc1adacf7302a0bf562ab411082f
#
_cell.length_a   1.000
_cell.length_b   1.000
_cell.length_c   1.000
_cell.angle_alpha   90.00
_cell.angle_beta   90.00
_cell.angle_gamma   90.00
#
_symmetry.space_group_name_H-M   'P 1'
#
loop_
_entity.id
_entity.type
_entity.pdbx_description
1 polymer ?
#
loop_
_entity_poly.entity_id
_entity_poly.type
_entity_poly.pdbx_seq_one_letter_code
_entity_poly.pdbx_strand_id
1 'polypeptide(L)'
;EVMFRVSCIQLRSNNNIQQNLKKTEKLIVRAVKQKADFILTPEVSSLFSLNKKQLLKTCKPMNKDEYLLGIQQSAKKYKKWILIGSLIVKISKNKLVNRSVLIDKSGKVRAYYDKIHMYDVVLSKKEKYFESQTFTAGKKSKSFNLPWGKLGLSICYDLRFPNLFRK
;
A
#
# COMPACT_ATOMS: atom_id res chain seq x y z
N GLU A 1 -18.74 21.77 8.55
CA GLU A 1 -18.32 20.50 7.94
C GLU A 1 -16.99 20.68 7.22
N VAL A 2 -16.03 19.80 7.46
CA VAL A 2 -14.77 19.81 6.74
C VAL A 2 -14.93 18.89 5.52
N MET A 3 -15.12 19.49 4.35
CA MET A 3 -15.10 18.72 3.09
C MET A 3 -13.68 18.56 2.59
N PHE A 4 -13.31 17.35 2.17
CA PHE A 4 -12.06 17.08 1.48
C PHE A 4 -12.29 16.09 0.33
N ARG A 5 -11.48 16.19 -0.70
CA ARG A 5 -11.60 15.36 -1.90
C ARG A 5 -10.60 14.22 -1.87
N VAL A 6 -11.12 13.01 -1.96
CA VAL A 6 -10.32 11.80 -2.04
C VAL A 6 -10.27 11.31 -3.49
N SER A 7 -9.10 10.94 -3.97
CA SER A 7 -8.90 10.26 -5.24
C SER A 7 -8.41 8.84 -5.03
N CYS A 8 -9.23 7.86 -5.39
CA CYS A 8 -8.83 6.45 -5.41
C CYS A 8 -8.27 6.13 -6.79
N ILE A 9 -6.96 5.93 -6.87
CA ILE A 9 -6.29 5.51 -8.10
C ILE A 9 -6.53 4.03 -8.34
N GLN A 10 -6.90 3.68 -9.56
CA GLN A 10 -6.99 2.28 -9.99
C GLN A 10 -5.79 1.93 -10.85
N LEU A 11 -5.08 0.86 -10.48
CA LEU A 11 -3.88 0.37 -11.15
C LEU A 11 -4.04 -1.08 -11.59
N ARG A 12 -3.37 -1.42 -12.66
CA ARG A 12 -3.05 -2.80 -13.03
C ARG A 12 -1.53 -2.95 -12.92
N SER A 13 -1.07 -3.29 -11.71
CA SER A 13 0.35 -3.51 -11.44
C SER A 13 0.85 -4.79 -12.11
N ASN A 14 2.10 -4.75 -12.55
CA ASN A 14 2.81 -5.89 -13.12
C ASN A 14 4.09 -6.19 -12.31
N ASN A 15 4.96 -7.03 -12.83
CA ASN A 15 6.22 -7.41 -12.18
C ASN A 15 7.39 -6.42 -12.43
N ASN A 16 7.12 -5.20 -12.87
CA ASN A 16 8.11 -4.17 -13.13
C ASN A 16 7.82 -2.91 -12.31
N ILE A 17 8.63 -2.67 -11.27
CA ILE A 17 8.48 -1.56 -10.33
C ILE A 17 8.51 -0.20 -11.04
N GLN A 18 9.45 0.01 -11.97
CA GLN A 18 9.61 1.29 -12.66
C GLN A 18 8.41 1.63 -13.55
N GLN A 19 7.85 0.62 -14.23
CA GLN A 19 6.64 0.81 -15.03
C GLN A 19 5.44 1.14 -14.13
N ASN A 20 5.30 0.45 -12.99
CA ASN A 20 4.22 0.69 -12.05
C ASN A 20 4.35 2.07 -11.41
N LEU A 21 5.57 2.50 -11.05
CA LEU A 21 5.83 3.85 -10.55
C LEU A 21 5.42 4.91 -11.58
N LYS A 22 5.89 4.82 -12.82
CA LYS A 22 5.53 5.77 -13.89
C LYS A 22 4.01 5.86 -14.12
N LYS A 23 3.30 4.71 -14.10
CA LYS A 23 1.83 4.70 -14.22
C LYS A 23 1.18 5.41 -13.04
N THR A 24 1.63 5.12 -11.82
CA THR A 24 1.11 5.74 -10.60
C THR A 24 1.34 7.24 -10.59
N GLU A 25 2.53 7.71 -10.95
CA GLU A 25 2.85 9.14 -11.04
C GLU A 25 1.94 9.89 -12.03
N LYS A 26 1.67 9.30 -13.20
CA LYS A 26 0.72 9.87 -14.16
C LYS A 26 -0.68 10.03 -13.57
N LEU A 27 -1.15 9.04 -12.82
CA LEU A 27 -2.47 9.08 -12.18
C LEU A 27 -2.50 10.04 -10.98
N ILE A 28 -1.40 10.16 -10.23
CA ILE A 28 -1.25 11.19 -9.20
C ILE A 28 -1.39 12.59 -9.81
N VAL A 29 -0.71 12.86 -10.93
CA VAL A 29 -0.84 14.15 -11.64
C VAL A 29 -2.30 14.41 -12.03
N ARG A 30 -3.01 13.39 -12.51
CA ARG A 30 -4.44 13.53 -12.86
C ARG A 30 -5.28 13.84 -11.62
N ALA A 31 -5.06 13.15 -10.50
CA ALA A 31 -5.74 13.39 -9.23
C ALA A 31 -5.48 14.83 -8.72
N VAL A 32 -4.25 15.32 -8.83
CA VAL A 32 -3.87 16.69 -8.48
C VAL A 32 -4.62 17.71 -9.35
N LYS A 33 -4.72 17.50 -10.67
CA LYS A 33 -5.51 18.35 -11.57
C LYS A 33 -6.99 18.38 -11.19
N GLN A 34 -7.51 17.27 -10.66
CA GLN A 34 -8.89 17.15 -10.14
C GLN A 34 -9.05 17.70 -8.71
N LYS A 35 -8.02 18.42 -8.19
CA LYS A 35 -8.01 19.05 -6.86
C LYS A 35 -8.19 18.04 -5.69
N ALA A 36 -7.67 16.82 -5.83
CA ALA A 36 -7.65 15.86 -4.72
C ALA A 36 -6.81 16.40 -3.56
N ASP A 37 -7.29 16.22 -2.35
CA ASP A 37 -6.59 16.52 -1.09
C ASP A 37 -5.83 15.32 -0.57
N PHE A 38 -6.41 14.13 -0.76
CA PHE A 38 -5.90 12.85 -0.35
C PHE A 38 -5.96 11.86 -1.52
N ILE A 39 -4.86 11.15 -1.79
CA ILE A 39 -4.73 10.23 -2.92
C ILE A 39 -4.43 8.84 -2.39
N LEU A 40 -5.17 7.83 -2.85
CA LEU A 40 -4.99 6.43 -2.47
C LEU A 40 -4.63 5.60 -3.69
N THR A 41 -3.67 4.68 -3.52
CA THR A 41 -3.38 3.63 -4.49
C THR A 41 -3.93 2.28 -4.01
N PRO A 42 -4.11 1.28 -4.90
CA PRO A 42 -4.62 -0.03 -4.50
C PRO A 42 -3.58 -0.87 -3.75
N GLU A 43 -4.01 -2.08 -3.31
CA GLU A 43 -3.11 -3.11 -2.79
C GLU A 43 -2.05 -3.49 -3.82
N VAL A 44 -0.83 -3.81 -3.35
CA VAL A 44 0.30 -4.30 -4.17
C VAL A 44 0.60 -3.37 -5.37
N SER A 45 0.62 -2.06 -5.12
CA SER A 45 0.81 -1.04 -6.16
C SER A 45 2.20 -1.08 -6.80
N SER A 46 3.23 -1.46 -6.01
CA SER A 46 4.63 -1.39 -6.46
C SER A 46 5.03 -2.53 -7.39
N LEU A 47 4.62 -3.76 -7.08
CA LEU A 47 5.07 -4.96 -7.77
C LEU A 47 4.08 -6.10 -7.55
N PHE A 48 3.53 -6.66 -8.61
CA PHE A 48 2.69 -7.86 -8.54
C PHE A 48 3.44 -9.08 -9.09
N SER A 49 3.59 -10.11 -8.26
CA SER A 49 4.10 -11.42 -8.65
C SER A 49 3.63 -12.49 -7.68
N LEU A 50 3.29 -13.66 -8.20
CA LEU A 50 2.96 -14.86 -7.41
C LEU A 50 4.21 -15.69 -7.07
N ASN A 51 5.37 -15.31 -7.60
CA ASN A 51 6.63 -16.04 -7.39
C ASN A 51 7.39 -15.46 -6.19
N LYS A 52 7.34 -16.17 -5.05
CA LYS A 52 8.03 -15.77 -3.81
C LYS A 52 9.53 -15.55 -4.00
N LYS A 53 10.22 -16.41 -4.78
CA LYS A 53 11.67 -16.25 -5.02
C LYS A 53 11.97 -14.95 -5.76
N GLN A 54 11.15 -14.60 -6.75
CA GLN A 54 11.25 -13.32 -7.45
C GLN A 54 11.01 -12.15 -6.50
N LEU A 55 9.97 -12.19 -5.67
CA LEU A 55 9.68 -11.15 -4.69
C LEU A 55 10.85 -10.95 -3.71
N LEU A 56 11.41 -12.03 -3.16
CA LEU A 56 12.57 -11.97 -2.26
C LEU A 56 13.83 -11.37 -2.91
N LYS A 57 14.00 -11.57 -4.22
CA LYS A 57 15.10 -11.00 -4.99
C LYS A 57 14.89 -9.52 -5.31
N THR A 58 13.65 -9.13 -5.63
CA THR A 58 13.32 -7.81 -6.17
C THR A 58 12.98 -6.80 -5.06
N CYS A 59 12.17 -7.20 -4.07
CA CYS A 59 11.72 -6.30 -3.01
C CYS A 59 12.85 -5.87 -2.08
N LYS A 60 12.79 -4.62 -1.65
CA LYS A 60 13.78 -3.96 -0.80
C LYS A 60 13.19 -3.56 0.56
N PRO A 61 14.02 -3.25 1.56
CA PRO A 61 13.57 -2.52 2.75
C PRO A 61 13.01 -1.15 2.37
N MET A 62 12.12 -0.59 3.20
CA MET A 62 11.44 0.67 2.92
C MET A 62 12.37 1.82 2.52
N ASN A 63 13.50 1.96 3.19
CA ASN A 63 14.47 3.03 2.93
C ASN A 63 15.23 2.87 1.59
N LYS A 64 15.07 1.76 0.91
CA LYS A 64 15.67 1.44 -0.41
C LYS A 64 14.62 1.08 -1.45
N ASP A 65 13.34 1.20 -1.13
CA ASP A 65 12.25 0.87 -2.05
C ASP A 65 12.02 2.02 -3.03
N GLU A 66 12.33 1.78 -4.29
CA GLU A 66 12.28 2.80 -5.35
C GLU A 66 10.86 3.33 -5.59
N TYR A 67 9.85 2.47 -5.47
CA TYR A 67 8.47 2.89 -5.62
C TYR A 67 8.06 3.84 -4.49
N LEU A 68 8.35 3.47 -3.24
CA LEU A 68 8.07 4.33 -2.09
C LEU A 68 8.78 5.68 -2.21
N LEU A 69 10.06 5.67 -2.55
CA LEU A 69 10.86 6.91 -2.71
C LEU A 69 10.28 7.81 -3.81
N GLY A 70 9.84 7.25 -4.95
CA GLY A 70 9.18 8.01 -6.01
C GLY A 70 7.85 8.61 -5.58
N ILE A 71 7.03 7.86 -4.83
CA ILE A 71 5.76 8.37 -4.30
C ILE A 71 5.98 9.45 -3.22
N GLN A 72 7.03 9.33 -2.38
CA GLN A 72 7.42 10.38 -1.44
C GLN A 72 7.81 11.68 -2.15
N GLN A 73 8.54 11.60 -3.26
CA GLN A 73 8.86 12.75 -4.10
C GLN A 73 7.60 13.37 -4.71
N SER A 74 6.67 12.55 -5.20
CA SER A 74 5.37 13.01 -5.72
C SER A 74 4.54 13.71 -4.65
N ALA A 75 4.45 13.16 -3.44
CA ALA A 75 3.75 13.77 -2.31
C ALA A 75 4.33 15.15 -1.96
N LYS A 76 5.66 15.27 -1.88
CA LYS A 76 6.37 16.54 -1.63
C LYS A 76 6.18 17.54 -2.75
N LYS A 77 6.35 17.12 -4.02
CA LYS A 77 6.21 17.98 -5.22
C LYS A 77 4.83 18.60 -5.33
N TYR A 78 3.79 17.78 -5.15
CA TYR A 78 2.40 18.23 -5.33
C TYR A 78 1.73 18.69 -4.03
N LYS A 79 2.44 18.61 -2.89
CA LYS A 79 1.94 18.96 -1.54
C LYS A 79 0.64 18.23 -1.20
N LYS A 80 0.60 16.91 -1.47
CA LYS A 80 -0.58 16.05 -1.25
C LYS A 80 -0.28 14.96 -0.24
N TRP A 81 -1.29 14.59 0.54
CA TRP A 81 -1.29 13.38 1.30
C TRP A 81 -1.49 12.20 0.38
N ILE A 82 -0.67 11.15 0.51
CA ILE A 82 -0.79 9.93 -0.29
C ILE A 82 -0.77 8.71 0.63
N LEU A 83 -1.75 7.84 0.47
CA LEU A 83 -1.75 6.50 1.04
C LEU A 83 -1.41 5.51 -0.07
N ILE A 84 -0.25 4.87 0.02
CA ILE A 84 0.02 3.67 -0.75
C ILE A 84 -0.82 2.57 -0.13
N GLY A 85 -1.84 2.06 -0.86
CA GLY A 85 -2.75 1.03 -0.39
C GLY A 85 -1.99 -0.20 0.11
N SER A 86 -1.03 -0.69 -0.70
CA SER A 86 0.11 -1.40 -0.15
C SER A 86 1.26 -1.57 -1.15
N LEU A 87 2.41 -1.93 -0.61
CA LEU A 87 3.60 -2.40 -1.32
C LEU A 87 4.22 -3.59 -0.59
N ILE A 88 5.03 -4.37 -1.29
CA ILE A 88 5.72 -5.52 -0.70
C ILE A 88 7.07 -5.07 -0.18
N VAL A 89 7.26 -5.16 1.15
CA VAL A 89 8.48 -4.73 1.83
C VAL A 89 9.26 -5.93 2.35
N LYS A 90 10.55 -5.94 2.09
CA LYS A 90 11.47 -6.93 2.64
C LYS A 90 11.91 -6.50 4.04
N ILE A 91 11.57 -7.30 5.07
CA ILE A 91 11.91 -7.01 6.47
C ILE A 91 13.09 -7.82 7.00
N SER A 92 13.45 -8.92 6.31
CA SER A 92 14.67 -9.69 6.56
C SER A 92 15.05 -10.50 5.32
N LYS A 93 16.14 -11.29 5.39
CA LYS A 93 16.64 -12.10 4.26
C LYS A 93 15.51 -12.91 3.57
N ASN A 94 14.60 -13.50 4.34
CA ASN A 94 13.58 -14.42 3.86
C ASN A 94 12.14 -14.02 4.23
N LYS A 95 11.93 -12.76 4.72
CA LYS A 95 10.62 -12.31 5.18
C LYS A 95 10.15 -11.08 4.42
N LEU A 96 8.94 -11.16 3.92
CA LEU A 96 8.22 -10.09 3.25
C LEU A 96 6.96 -9.74 4.05
N VAL A 97 6.53 -8.50 3.97
CA VAL A 97 5.24 -8.02 4.48
C VAL A 97 4.49 -7.29 3.37
N ASN A 98 3.17 -7.36 3.43
CA ASN A 98 2.26 -6.54 2.62
C ASN A 98 1.93 -5.30 3.44
N ARG A 99 2.50 -4.13 3.08
CA ARG A 99 2.54 -2.92 3.89
C ARG A 99 1.84 -1.74 3.24
N SER A 100 0.85 -1.18 3.94
CA SER A 100 0.28 0.12 3.62
C SER A 100 1.14 1.24 4.22
N VAL A 101 1.31 2.35 3.48
CA VAL A 101 2.19 3.45 3.90
C VAL A 101 1.52 4.80 3.67
N LEU A 102 1.39 5.58 4.75
CA LEU A 102 0.86 6.94 4.71
C LEU A 102 2.00 7.96 4.61
N ILE A 103 1.92 8.84 3.62
CA ILE A 103 2.91 9.87 3.31
C ILE A 103 2.24 11.24 3.40
N ASP A 104 2.87 12.18 4.10
CA ASP A 104 2.37 13.55 4.24
C ASP A 104 2.78 14.47 3.08
N LYS A 105 2.29 15.71 3.10
CA LYS A 105 2.56 16.76 2.11
C LYS A 105 4.04 17.13 1.97
N SER A 106 4.88 16.78 2.95
CA SER A 106 6.32 17.01 2.90
C SER A 106 7.10 15.81 2.33
N GLY A 107 6.40 14.72 1.99
CA GLY A 107 6.98 13.48 1.52
C GLY A 107 7.48 12.55 2.63
N LYS A 108 7.17 12.85 3.90
CA LYS A 108 7.58 12.01 5.03
C LYS A 108 6.57 10.89 5.28
N VAL A 109 7.06 9.68 5.53
CA VAL A 109 6.23 8.58 6.03
C VAL A 109 5.76 8.90 7.45
N ARG A 110 4.45 8.91 7.67
CA ARG A 110 3.80 9.23 8.95
C ARG A 110 3.31 8.01 9.69
N ALA A 111 2.86 7.02 8.95
CA ALA A 111 2.39 5.75 9.49
C ALA A 111 2.58 4.64 8.46
N TYR A 112 2.68 3.41 8.94
CA TYR A 112 2.57 2.23 8.12
C TYR A 112 1.81 1.13 8.87
N TYR A 113 1.25 0.21 8.11
CA TYR A 113 0.48 -0.91 8.61
C TYR A 113 0.81 -2.16 7.82
N ASP A 114 1.14 -3.25 8.49
CA ASP A 114 1.34 -4.55 7.88
C ASP A 114 0.04 -5.34 7.93
N LYS A 115 -0.40 -5.87 6.80
CA LYS A 115 -1.61 -6.69 6.70
C LYS A 115 -1.62 -7.77 7.76
N ILE A 116 -2.71 -7.87 8.52
CA ILE A 116 -2.84 -8.82 9.63
C ILE A 116 -3.45 -10.12 9.13
N HIS A 117 -4.53 -10.05 8.36
CA HIS A 117 -5.29 -11.21 7.95
C HIS A 117 -4.88 -11.66 6.55
N MET A 118 -4.16 -12.78 6.49
CA MET A 118 -3.70 -13.37 5.24
C MET A 118 -4.85 -14.06 4.51
N TYR A 119 -4.86 -13.93 3.19
CA TYR A 119 -5.84 -14.61 2.34
C TYR A 119 -5.42 -16.05 2.10
N ASP A 120 -5.71 -16.91 3.09
CA ASP A 120 -5.48 -18.34 3.02
C ASP A 120 -6.83 -19.04 2.82
N VAL A 121 -7.13 -19.39 1.56
CA VAL A 121 -8.44 -19.95 1.18
C VAL A 121 -8.30 -21.11 0.20
N VAL A 122 -9.23 -22.05 0.31
CA VAL A 122 -9.42 -23.15 -0.62
C VAL A 122 -10.80 -22.97 -1.25
N LEU A 123 -10.85 -22.49 -2.50
CA LEU A 123 -12.08 -22.28 -3.22
C LEU A 123 -12.55 -23.55 -3.96
N SER A 124 -11.59 -24.36 -4.41
CA SER A 124 -11.83 -25.65 -5.05
C SER A 124 -10.61 -26.56 -4.92
N LYS A 125 -10.71 -27.81 -5.40
CA LYS A 125 -9.54 -28.72 -5.48
C LYS A 125 -8.40 -28.13 -6.30
N LYS A 126 -8.71 -27.29 -7.31
CA LYS A 126 -7.73 -26.69 -8.23
C LYS A 126 -7.37 -25.24 -7.88
N GLU A 127 -8.19 -24.57 -7.06
CA GLU A 127 -8.03 -23.15 -6.76
C GLU A 127 -7.80 -22.94 -5.27
N LYS A 128 -6.55 -22.71 -4.91
CA LYS A 128 -6.08 -22.54 -3.53
C LYS A 128 -5.12 -21.36 -3.45
N TYR A 129 -5.30 -20.53 -2.45
CA TYR A 129 -4.44 -19.37 -2.18
C TYR A 129 -3.93 -19.46 -0.74
N PHE A 130 -2.62 -19.31 -0.55
CA PHE A 130 -1.97 -19.33 0.75
C PHE A 130 -1.01 -18.15 0.85
N GLU A 131 -1.55 -16.97 1.13
CA GLU A 131 -0.79 -15.72 1.24
C GLU A 131 0.23 -15.81 2.37
N SER A 132 -0.08 -16.51 3.46
CA SER A 132 0.82 -16.73 4.60
C SER A 132 2.11 -17.47 4.26
N GLN A 133 2.15 -18.21 3.16
CA GLN A 133 3.38 -18.86 2.69
C GLN A 133 4.39 -17.85 2.13
N THR A 134 3.93 -16.65 1.75
CA THR A 134 4.77 -15.61 1.15
C THR A 134 5.00 -14.46 2.11
N PHE A 135 3.98 -14.03 2.83
CA PHE A 135 4.02 -12.83 3.66
C PHE A 135 3.95 -13.17 5.14
N THR A 136 4.65 -12.37 5.94
CA THR A 136 4.54 -12.39 7.39
C THR A 136 3.39 -11.45 7.80
N ALA A 137 2.46 -11.96 8.61
CA ALA A 137 1.33 -11.18 9.11
C ALA A 137 1.78 -10.08 10.08
N GLY A 138 1.13 -8.91 9.98
CA GLY A 138 1.19 -7.86 10.98
C GLY A 138 0.54 -8.27 12.30
N LYS A 139 0.79 -7.47 13.36
CA LYS A 139 0.29 -7.80 14.72
C LYS A 139 -0.54 -6.70 15.35
N LYS A 140 -0.51 -5.48 14.79
CA LYS A 140 -1.10 -4.30 15.43
C LYS A 140 -1.98 -3.54 14.44
N SER A 141 -3.21 -3.21 14.85
CA SER A 141 -4.03 -2.22 14.18
C SER A 141 -3.30 -0.86 14.18
N LYS A 142 -3.59 -0.03 13.20
CA LYS A 142 -2.97 1.28 13.07
C LYS A 142 -3.97 2.32 12.63
N SER A 143 -3.98 3.45 13.34
CA SER A 143 -4.71 4.64 12.92
C SER A 143 -3.79 5.85 12.96
N PHE A 144 -4.18 6.92 12.25
CA PHE A 144 -3.46 8.18 12.19
C PHE A 144 -4.44 9.36 12.09
N ASN A 145 -4.14 10.44 12.80
CA ASN A 145 -4.95 11.66 12.71
C ASN A 145 -4.52 12.47 11.50
N LEU A 146 -5.41 12.55 10.50
CA LEU A 146 -5.29 13.45 9.37
C LEU A 146 -5.92 14.81 9.68
N PRO A 147 -5.65 15.87 8.91
CA PRO A 147 -6.31 17.16 9.09
C PRO A 147 -7.86 17.08 9.03
N TRP A 148 -8.39 16.06 8.40
CA TRP A 148 -9.84 15.89 8.16
C TRP A 148 -10.51 14.85 9.06
N GLY A 149 -9.75 14.15 9.89
CA GLY A 149 -10.29 13.11 10.78
C GLY A 149 -9.31 11.95 11.00
N LYS A 150 -9.77 10.94 11.71
CA LYS A 150 -8.97 9.75 12.04
C LYS A 150 -9.03 8.72 10.91
N LEU A 151 -7.89 8.31 10.41
CA LEU A 151 -7.73 7.28 9.38
C LEU A 151 -7.34 5.95 10.02
N GLY A 152 -8.15 4.91 9.87
CA GLY A 152 -7.78 3.52 10.15
C GLY A 152 -7.15 2.87 8.91
N LEU A 153 -6.11 2.06 9.09
CA LEU A 153 -5.43 1.36 8.01
C LEU A 153 -5.83 -0.12 7.97
N SER A 154 -6.13 -0.61 6.79
CA SER A 154 -6.47 -2.01 6.51
C SER A 154 -6.10 -2.37 5.07
N ILE A 155 -5.94 -3.66 4.77
CA ILE A 155 -5.57 -4.14 3.43
C ILE A 155 -6.47 -5.33 3.07
N CYS A 156 -7.27 -5.18 2.00
CA CYS A 156 -8.02 -6.23 1.32
C CYS A 156 -8.81 -7.17 2.26
N TYR A 157 -8.30 -8.37 2.51
CA TYR A 157 -8.97 -9.40 3.30
C TYR A 157 -9.22 -8.99 4.75
N ASP A 158 -8.46 -8.02 5.29
CA ASP A 158 -8.72 -7.42 6.60
C ASP A 158 -10.17 -6.92 6.74
N LEU A 159 -10.82 -6.53 5.63
CA LEU A 159 -12.22 -6.07 5.61
C LEU A 159 -13.21 -7.12 6.13
N ARG A 160 -12.87 -8.39 6.08
CA ARG A 160 -13.71 -9.49 6.57
C ARG A 160 -13.64 -9.70 8.09
N PHE A 161 -12.82 -8.90 8.79
CA PHE A 161 -12.55 -9.05 10.22
C PHE A 161 -13.00 -7.81 11.01
N PRO A 162 -14.30 -7.74 11.40
CA PRO A 162 -14.87 -6.53 12.01
C PRO A 162 -14.17 -6.11 13.31
N ASN A 163 -13.56 -7.03 14.05
CA ASN A 163 -12.81 -6.72 15.26
C ASN A 163 -11.60 -5.81 15.02
N LEU A 164 -11.04 -5.81 13.81
CA LEU A 164 -9.97 -4.87 13.44
C LEU A 164 -10.45 -3.41 13.47
N PHE A 165 -11.70 -3.18 13.08
CA PHE A 165 -12.29 -1.84 12.94
C PHE A 165 -12.97 -1.33 14.22
N ARG A 166 -13.09 -2.17 15.25
CA ARG A 166 -13.67 -1.80 16.54
C ARG A 166 -12.63 -1.37 17.59
N LYS A 167 -11.36 -1.44 17.25
CA LYS A 167 -10.21 -0.99 18.07
C LYS A 167 -9.82 0.43 17.71
#